data_184ac682a25f4640417bdb4ad983210b
#
_entry.id   184ac682a25f4640417bdb4ad983210b
#
_cell.length_a   1.000
_cell.length_b   1.000
_cell.length_c   1.000
_cell.angle_alpha   90.00
_cell.angle_beta   90.00
_cell.angle_gamma   90.00
#
_symmetry.space_group_name_H-M   'P 1'
#
loop_
_entity.id
_entity.type
_entity.pdbx_description
1 polymer ?
#
loop_
_entity_poly.entity_id
_entity_poly.type
_entity_poly.pdbx_seq_one_letter_code
_entity_poly.pdbx_strand_id
1 'polypeptide(L)'
;MPEELKKYFWDTDFQKLDIEKNKRYIIARLYCYGDLKALKWVKETYSKADIEDTARNCRNLKPIVANYLRQQYNLKKEEMAYYRAIMAMNYDFWRENC
;
A
#
# COMPACT_ATOMS: atom_id res chain seq x y z
N MET A 1 -7.66 16.82 1.97
CA MET A 1 -7.98 15.45 2.41
C MET A 1 -8.97 15.51 3.57
N PRO A 2 -9.98 14.62 3.64
CA PRO A 2 -10.98 14.68 4.72
C PRO A 2 -10.37 14.52 6.11
N GLU A 3 -10.85 15.33 7.07
CA GLU A 3 -10.40 15.26 8.46
C GLU A 3 -10.64 13.89 9.09
N GLU A 4 -11.66 13.17 8.61
CA GLU A 4 -11.98 11.82 9.09
C GLU A 4 -10.82 10.84 8.95
N LEU A 5 -9.94 11.09 7.99
CA LEU A 5 -8.80 10.22 7.70
C LEU A 5 -7.59 10.54 8.57
N LYS A 6 -7.61 11.65 9.30
CA LYS A 6 -6.48 12.08 10.13
C LYS A 6 -6.03 11.02 11.12
N LYS A 7 -6.95 10.25 11.67
CA LYS A 7 -6.63 9.20 12.64
C LYS A 7 -5.72 8.11 12.10
N TYR A 8 -5.65 7.94 10.78
CA TYR A 8 -4.78 6.94 10.16
C TYR A 8 -3.37 7.45 9.89
N PHE A 9 -3.11 8.73 10.21
CA PHE A 9 -1.81 9.38 9.97
C PHE A 9 -1.24 9.93 11.29
N TRP A 10 -1.31 9.11 12.34
CA TRP A 10 -0.95 9.53 13.71
C TRP A 10 0.51 9.92 13.87
N ASP A 11 1.39 9.41 13.01
CA ASP A 11 2.82 9.67 13.07
C ASP A 11 3.29 10.67 12.02
N THR A 12 2.36 11.37 11.37
CA THR A 12 2.64 12.26 10.25
C THR A 12 1.88 13.56 10.44
N ASP A 13 2.46 14.68 9.99
CA ASP A 13 1.75 15.95 9.96
C ASP A 13 0.71 15.91 8.84
N PHE A 14 -0.53 15.63 9.22
CA PHE A 14 -1.65 15.45 8.30
C PHE A 14 -1.85 16.66 7.38
N GLN A 15 -1.63 17.87 7.91
CA GLN A 15 -1.85 19.09 7.16
C GLN A 15 -0.83 19.33 6.07
N LYS A 16 0.34 18.73 6.18
CA LYS A 16 1.40 18.83 5.18
C LYS A 16 1.32 17.77 4.10
N LEU A 17 0.39 16.83 4.22
CA LEU A 17 0.23 15.78 3.21
C LEU A 17 -0.39 16.35 1.94
N ASP A 18 0.27 16.09 0.82
CA ASP A 18 -0.21 16.49 -0.50
C ASP A 18 -0.77 15.25 -1.21
N ILE A 19 -2.02 15.36 -1.68
CA ILE A 19 -2.74 14.24 -2.31
C ILE A 19 -1.95 13.68 -3.51
N GLU A 20 -1.32 14.56 -4.30
CA GLU A 20 -0.56 14.11 -5.47
C GLU A 20 0.86 13.67 -5.14
N LYS A 21 1.59 14.47 -4.37
CA LYS A 21 2.99 14.18 -4.06
C LYS A 21 3.16 12.97 -3.16
N ASN A 22 2.23 12.78 -2.22
CA ASN A 22 2.31 11.71 -1.23
C ASN A 22 1.34 10.57 -1.53
N LYS A 23 0.88 10.44 -2.78
CA LYS A 23 -0.16 9.48 -3.11
C LYS A 23 0.18 8.04 -2.77
N ARG A 24 1.39 7.58 -3.01
CA ARG A 24 1.80 6.22 -2.65
C ARG A 24 1.70 5.99 -1.15
N TYR A 25 2.19 6.94 -0.37
CA TYR A 25 2.15 6.87 1.08
C TYR A 25 0.71 6.87 1.58
N ILE A 26 -0.12 7.75 1.05
CA ILE A 26 -1.52 7.88 1.45
C ILE A 26 -2.30 6.60 1.12
N ILE A 27 -2.17 6.12 -0.12
CA ILE A 27 -2.85 4.90 -0.56
C ILE A 27 -2.44 3.71 0.29
N ALA A 28 -1.14 3.51 0.48
CA ALA A 28 -0.62 2.39 1.26
C ALA A 28 -1.10 2.45 2.71
N ARG A 29 -1.06 3.63 3.32
CA ARG A 29 -1.49 3.81 4.71
C ARG A 29 -2.98 3.48 4.88
N LEU A 30 -3.81 3.96 3.97
CA LEU A 30 -5.25 3.74 4.06
C LEU A 30 -5.64 2.29 3.75
N TYR A 31 -4.91 1.61 2.88
CA TYR A 31 -5.14 0.18 2.67
C TYR A 31 -4.73 -0.65 3.89
N CYS A 32 -3.66 -0.25 4.57
CA CYS A 32 -3.15 -1.02 5.72
C CYS A 32 -3.94 -0.77 7.01
N TYR A 33 -4.43 0.45 7.22
CA TYR A 33 -5.04 0.85 8.49
C TYR A 33 -6.45 1.41 8.36
N GLY A 34 -6.90 1.73 7.15
CA GLY A 34 -8.20 2.35 6.94
C GLY A 34 -9.36 1.38 7.01
N ASP A 35 -10.56 1.92 7.15
CA ASP A 35 -11.81 1.17 7.09
C ASP A 35 -12.40 1.24 5.69
N LEU A 36 -13.63 0.72 5.51
CA LEU A 36 -14.29 0.71 4.22
C LEU A 36 -14.52 2.12 3.67
N LYS A 37 -14.78 3.09 4.55
CA LYS A 37 -14.96 4.48 4.11
C LYS A 37 -13.67 5.06 3.56
N ALA A 38 -12.55 4.74 4.23
CA ALA A 38 -11.24 5.19 3.77
C ALA A 38 -10.89 4.59 2.40
N LEU A 39 -11.16 3.30 2.22
CA LEU A 39 -10.91 2.64 0.94
C LEU A 39 -11.79 3.19 -0.17
N LYS A 40 -13.03 3.52 0.15
CA LYS A 40 -13.94 4.14 -0.80
C LYS A 40 -13.39 5.51 -1.24
N TRP A 41 -12.90 6.30 -0.29
CA TRP A 41 -12.29 7.59 -0.58
C TRP A 41 -11.08 7.44 -1.52
N VAL A 42 -10.24 6.43 -1.27
CA VAL A 42 -9.08 6.15 -2.13
C VAL A 42 -9.53 5.85 -3.56
N LYS A 43 -10.53 5.01 -3.72
CA LYS A 43 -11.02 4.62 -5.04
C LYS A 43 -11.69 5.77 -5.78
N GLU A 44 -12.29 6.71 -5.06
CA GLU A 44 -12.90 7.90 -5.65
C GLU A 44 -11.89 8.99 -5.99
N THR A 45 -10.80 9.06 -5.24
CA THR A 45 -9.80 10.12 -5.36
C THR A 45 -8.68 9.76 -6.34
N TYR A 46 -8.25 8.50 -6.32
CA TYR A 46 -7.14 8.04 -7.13
C TYR A 46 -7.60 7.13 -8.25
N SER A 47 -6.88 7.15 -9.37
CA SER A 47 -7.18 6.27 -10.49
C SER A 47 -6.71 4.83 -10.16
N LYS A 48 -7.21 3.88 -10.95
CA LYS A 48 -6.77 2.49 -10.89
C LYS A 48 -5.25 2.40 -11.10
N ALA A 49 -4.73 3.22 -12.03
CA ALA A 49 -3.30 3.25 -12.32
C ALA A 49 -2.48 3.69 -11.12
N ASP A 50 -2.97 4.67 -10.34
CA ASP A 50 -2.29 5.15 -9.14
C ASP A 50 -2.24 4.06 -8.06
N ILE A 51 -3.33 3.34 -7.88
CA ILE A 51 -3.40 2.27 -6.88
C ILE A 51 -2.49 1.11 -7.29
N GLU A 52 -2.50 0.74 -8.56
CA GLU A 52 -1.62 -0.31 -9.09
C GLU A 52 -0.15 0.07 -8.96
N ASP A 53 0.20 1.33 -9.26
CA ASP A 53 1.56 1.84 -9.08
C ASP A 53 2.01 1.72 -7.63
N THR A 54 1.11 2.05 -6.69
CA THR A 54 1.39 1.89 -5.27
C THR A 54 1.62 0.42 -4.92
N ALA A 55 0.80 -0.48 -5.44
CA ALA A 55 0.95 -1.91 -5.20
C ALA A 55 2.31 -2.42 -5.68
N ARG A 56 2.78 -1.92 -6.83
CA ARG A 56 4.07 -2.35 -7.40
C ARG A 56 5.26 -1.79 -6.65
N ASN A 57 5.16 -0.59 -6.11
CA ASN A 57 6.32 0.16 -5.63
C ASN A 57 6.41 0.36 -4.12
N CYS A 58 5.34 0.08 -3.38
CA CYS A 58 5.35 0.26 -1.93
C CYS A 58 5.90 -0.99 -1.23
N ARG A 59 6.91 -0.79 -0.37
CA ARG A 59 7.53 -1.87 0.38
C ARG A 59 6.92 -2.07 1.76
N ASN A 60 6.23 -1.06 2.28
CA ASN A 60 5.72 -1.05 3.66
C ASN A 60 4.24 -1.42 3.71
N LEU A 61 3.90 -2.58 3.16
CA LEU A 61 2.54 -3.10 3.17
C LEU A 61 2.41 -4.21 4.21
N LYS A 62 1.21 -4.36 4.76
CA LYS A 62 0.91 -5.54 5.57
C LYS A 62 0.79 -6.75 4.63
N PRO A 63 1.19 -7.95 5.09
CA PRO A 63 1.13 -9.15 4.21
C PRO A 63 -0.23 -9.39 3.58
N ILE A 64 -1.32 -9.23 4.35
CA ILE A 64 -2.67 -9.45 3.84
C ILE A 64 -3.04 -8.41 2.77
N VAL A 65 -2.61 -7.16 2.96
CA VAL A 65 -2.86 -6.10 2.00
C VAL A 65 -2.05 -6.33 0.72
N ALA A 66 -0.79 -6.71 0.85
CA ALA A 66 0.05 -7.01 -0.31
C ALA A 66 -0.55 -8.13 -1.15
N ASN A 67 -1.02 -9.19 -0.51
CA ASN A 67 -1.65 -10.31 -1.20
C ASN A 67 -2.95 -9.89 -1.88
N TYR A 68 -3.76 -9.08 -1.19
CA TYR A 68 -5.01 -8.56 -1.75
C TYR A 68 -4.75 -7.75 -3.02
N LEU A 69 -3.79 -6.82 -2.97
CA LEU A 69 -3.45 -5.98 -4.12
C LEU A 69 -2.87 -6.80 -5.27
N ARG A 70 -2.05 -7.80 -4.94
CA ARG A 70 -1.49 -8.69 -5.95
C ARG A 70 -2.60 -9.41 -6.72
N GLN A 71 -3.59 -9.93 -6.01
CA GLN A 71 -4.71 -10.63 -6.64
C GLN A 71 -5.64 -9.67 -7.39
N GLN A 72 -5.90 -8.51 -6.80
CA GLN A 72 -6.78 -7.50 -7.37
C GLN A 72 -6.31 -7.04 -8.74
N TYR A 73 -5.00 -6.85 -8.92
CA TYR A 73 -4.42 -6.35 -10.15
C TYR A 73 -3.67 -7.41 -10.94
N ASN A 74 -3.79 -8.67 -10.52
CA ASN A 74 -3.18 -9.82 -11.20
C ASN A 74 -1.67 -9.63 -11.39
N LEU A 75 -1.00 -9.21 -10.34
CA LEU A 75 0.45 -8.96 -10.34
C LEU A 75 1.21 -10.21 -9.93
N LYS A 76 2.42 -10.35 -10.46
CA LYS A 76 3.34 -11.39 -10.02
C LYS A 76 4.13 -10.88 -8.82
N LYS A 77 4.59 -11.79 -7.94
CA LYS A 77 5.36 -11.40 -6.76
C LYS A 77 6.61 -10.62 -7.14
N GLU A 78 7.31 -11.00 -8.19
CA GLU A 78 8.51 -10.32 -8.64
C GLU A 78 8.25 -8.92 -9.18
N GLU A 79 7.00 -8.57 -9.48
CA GLU A 79 6.61 -7.23 -9.92
C GLU A 79 6.38 -6.27 -8.76
N MET A 80 6.28 -6.78 -7.52
CA MET A 80 5.97 -5.97 -6.35
C MET A 80 7.18 -5.78 -5.47
N ALA A 81 7.50 -4.52 -5.16
CA ALA A 81 8.64 -4.18 -4.30
C ALA A 81 8.54 -4.84 -2.93
N TYR A 82 7.34 -4.99 -2.39
CA TYR A 82 7.11 -5.66 -1.11
C TYR A 82 7.68 -7.09 -1.12
N TYR A 83 7.31 -7.88 -2.12
CA TYR A 83 7.78 -9.28 -2.20
C TYR A 83 9.25 -9.38 -2.53
N ARG A 84 9.75 -8.48 -3.40
CA ARG A 84 11.19 -8.46 -3.73
C ARG A 84 12.04 -8.16 -2.50
N ALA A 85 11.58 -7.23 -1.65
CA ALA A 85 12.28 -6.88 -0.42
C ALA A 85 12.34 -8.06 0.55
N ILE A 86 11.21 -8.76 0.72
CA ILE A 86 11.14 -9.94 1.60
C ILE A 86 12.04 -11.05 1.07
N MET A 87 11.98 -11.33 -0.23
CA MET A 87 12.79 -12.38 -0.83
C MET A 87 14.28 -12.10 -0.70
N ALA A 88 14.68 -10.82 -0.87
CA ALA A 88 16.08 -10.44 -0.72
C ALA A 88 16.58 -10.55 0.73
N MET A 89 15.72 -10.20 1.70
CA MET A 89 16.08 -10.20 3.11
C MET A 89 16.02 -11.58 3.75
N ASN A 90 15.15 -12.46 3.25
CA ASN A 90 14.87 -13.76 3.86
C ASN A 90 15.09 -14.90 2.88
N TYR A 91 16.15 -14.80 2.06
CA TYR A 91 16.43 -15.82 1.04
C TYR A 91 16.50 -17.23 1.63
N ASP A 92 17.25 -17.39 2.71
CA ASP A 92 17.42 -18.71 3.35
C ASP A 92 16.11 -19.20 3.97
N PHE A 93 15.31 -18.29 4.53
CA PHE A 93 14.00 -18.61 5.09
C PHE A 93 13.09 -19.19 4.00
N TRP A 94 12.99 -18.50 2.87
CA TRP A 94 12.16 -18.93 1.75
C TRP A 94 12.63 -20.28 1.20
N ARG A 95 13.93 -20.46 1.12
CA ARG A 95 14.54 -21.69 0.62
C ARG A 95 14.21 -22.89 1.51
N GLU A 96 14.18 -22.71 2.82
CA GLU A 96 13.90 -23.79 3.77
C GLU A 96 12.40 -24.06 3.92
N ASN A 97 11.56 -23.08 3.71
CA ASN A 97 10.13 -23.15 3.99
C ASN A 97 9.24 -23.24 2.75
N CYS A 98 9.81 -23.32 1.58
CA CYS A 98 9.04 -23.50 0.34
C CYS A 98 9.02 -24.93 -0.13
#